data_20b40b9e94d0c6d7960529e6c8975e35
#
_entry.id   20b40b9e94d0c6d7960529e6c8975e35
#
_cell.length_a   1.000
_cell.length_b   1.000
_cell.length_c   1.000
_cell.angle_alpha   90.00
_cell.angle_beta   90.00
_cell.angle_gamma   90.00
#
_symmetry.space_group_name_H-M   'P 1'
#
loop_
_entity.id
_entity.type
_entity.pdbx_description
1 polymer ?
#
loop_
_entity_poly.entity_id
_entity_poly.type
_entity_poly.pdbx_seq_one_letter_code
_entity_poly.pdbx_strand_id
1 'polypeptide(L)'
;VRRALFGAAFACVALAGPVAAQDAAQGAAPDSGSVERLEPLNPTTGDAVQPVVTATYHCERGAEVHAAYINDTDPQRVALFLQGRLVVMSHVRSADGAKYAEDGEGEAGYVWWTKGHGAMLDWIAEDGEAQPLFRACQED
;
A
#
# COMPACT_ATOMS: atom_id res chain seq x y z
N VAL A 1 -11.13 -41.17 41.19
CA VAL A 1 -11.34 -41.08 42.63
C VAL A 1 -10.67 -39.86 43.18
N ARG A 2 -11.47 -39.05 43.97
CA ARG A 2 -11.11 -37.87 44.82
C ARG A 2 -10.88 -36.55 44.14
N ARG A 3 -11.84 -35.70 44.13
CA ARG A 3 -12.33 -34.53 44.87
C ARG A 3 -11.33 -33.88 45.83
N ALA A 4 -11.03 -32.61 45.63
CA ALA A 4 -10.79 -31.63 46.69
C ALA A 4 -11.21 -30.23 46.23
N LEU A 5 -12.27 -29.73 46.84
CA LEU A 5 -12.69 -28.31 46.88
C LEU A 5 -11.77 -27.59 47.88
N PHE A 6 -11.31 -26.40 47.51
CA PHE A 6 -10.94 -25.40 48.51
C PHE A 6 -11.53 -24.05 48.08
N GLY A 7 -12.52 -23.61 48.84
CA GLY A 7 -13.04 -22.27 48.85
C GLY A 7 -12.15 -21.40 49.75
N ALA A 8 -11.91 -20.19 49.30
CA ALA A 8 -11.41 -19.11 50.16
C ALA A 8 -12.25 -17.87 49.87
N ALA A 9 -13.08 -17.53 50.83
CA ALA A 9 -13.80 -16.27 50.88
C ALA A 9 -12.80 -15.19 51.32
N PHE A 10 -12.71 -14.09 50.55
CA PHE A 10 -12.05 -12.86 51.00
C PHE A 10 -13.08 -11.77 51.15
N ALA A 11 -13.14 -11.23 52.37
CA ALA A 11 -14.01 -10.18 52.82
C ALA A 11 -13.66 -8.84 52.18
N CYS A 12 -14.67 -8.10 51.68
CA CYS A 12 -14.59 -6.72 51.31
C CYS A 12 -14.44 -5.83 52.57
N VAL A 13 -13.39 -5.09 52.69
CA VAL A 13 -13.26 -3.94 53.60
C VAL A 13 -13.40 -2.69 52.73
N ALA A 14 -14.53 -2.00 52.92
CA ALA A 14 -14.76 -0.69 52.35
C ALA A 14 -14.12 0.34 53.24
N LEU A 15 -13.10 1.02 52.78
CA LEU A 15 -12.55 2.25 53.39
C LEU A 15 -13.06 3.43 52.56
N ALA A 16 -14.02 4.15 53.11
CA ALA A 16 -14.46 5.42 52.61
C ALA A 16 -13.45 6.49 53.03
N GLY A 17 -12.68 7.01 52.08
CA GLY A 17 -11.83 8.19 52.23
C GLY A 17 -12.54 9.44 51.67
N PRO A 18 -12.34 10.63 52.25
CA PRO A 18 -13.01 11.83 51.78
C PRO A 18 -12.48 12.27 50.41
N VAL A 19 -13.38 12.50 49.50
CA VAL A 19 -13.11 13.15 48.21
C VAL A 19 -12.78 14.60 48.45
N ALA A 20 -11.51 14.97 48.36
CA ALA A 20 -11.11 16.35 48.17
C ALA A 20 -11.39 16.78 46.75
N ALA A 21 -12.31 17.73 46.60
CA ALA A 21 -12.52 18.39 45.33
C ALA A 21 -11.24 19.16 44.96
N GLN A 22 -10.55 18.66 43.93
CA GLN A 22 -9.47 19.41 43.29
C GLN A 22 -10.05 20.18 42.12
N ASP A 23 -9.89 21.47 42.27
CA ASP A 23 -10.22 22.55 41.38
C ASP A 23 -9.75 22.23 39.92
N ALA A 24 -10.66 22.46 39.01
CA ALA A 24 -10.42 22.28 37.58
C ALA A 24 -9.39 23.29 37.08
N ALA A 25 -8.15 22.87 36.96
CA ALA A 25 -7.23 23.55 36.04
C ALA A 25 -7.73 23.31 34.63
N GLN A 26 -8.34 24.30 34.03
CA GLN A 26 -8.63 24.37 32.61
C GLN A 26 -7.29 24.35 31.87
N GLY A 27 -6.85 23.14 31.55
CA GLY A 27 -5.82 22.94 30.54
C GLY A 27 -6.39 23.43 29.21
N ALA A 28 -5.81 24.48 28.67
CA ALA A 28 -6.08 24.96 27.34
C ALA A 28 -6.03 23.75 26.37
N ALA A 29 -7.12 23.53 25.66
CA ALA A 29 -7.13 22.61 24.54
C ALA A 29 -5.98 23.00 23.61
N PRO A 30 -5.16 22.04 23.13
CA PRO A 30 -4.22 22.35 22.07
C PRO A 30 -5.04 22.91 20.92
N ASP A 31 -4.67 24.11 20.51
CA ASP A 31 -5.12 24.76 19.30
C ASP A 31 -5.19 23.67 18.20
N SER A 32 -6.40 23.41 17.73
CA SER A 32 -6.60 22.57 16.56
C SER A 32 -5.91 23.30 15.42
N GLY A 33 -4.62 23.01 15.26
CA GLY A 33 -3.86 23.47 14.13
C GLY A 33 -4.71 23.20 12.92
N SER A 34 -5.16 24.26 12.26
CA SER A 34 -5.86 24.18 10.99
C SER A 34 -5.06 23.24 10.12
N VAL A 35 -5.53 22.01 9.92
CA VAL A 35 -5.04 21.19 8.85
C VAL A 35 -5.28 22.00 7.60
N GLU A 36 -4.22 22.67 7.17
CA GLU A 36 -4.19 23.37 5.91
C GLU A 36 -4.68 22.35 4.87
N ARG A 37 -5.91 22.56 4.47
CA ARG A 37 -6.54 21.74 3.44
C ARG A 37 -5.63 21.85 2.26
N LEU A 38 -4.86 20.78 2.01
CA LEU A 38 -4.08 20.66 0.79
C LEU A 38 -5.08 20.84 -0.35
N GLU A 39 -5.07 22.01 -0.94
CA GLU A 39 -5.83 22.24 -2.17
C GLU A 39 -5.36 21.16 -3.16
N PRO A 40 -6.27 20.44 -3.80
CA PRO A 40 -5.87 19.50 -4.83
C PRO A 40 -5.02 20.29 -5.82
N LEU A 41 -3.78 19.83 -6.03
CA LEU A 41 -2.89 20.39 -7.03
C LEU A 41 -3.65 20.39 -8.36
N ASN A 42 -4.20 21.55 -8.70
CA ASN A 42 -4.89 21.72 -9.97
C ASN A 42 -3.80 21.58 -11.05
N PRO A 43 -3.84 20.57 -11.92
CA PRO A 43 -2.88 20.48 -12.99
C PRO A 43 -3.08 21.68 -13.90
N THR A 44 -2.24 22.68 -13.74
CA THR A 44 -2.20 23.82 -14.63
C THR A 44 -1.88 23.31 -16.02
N THR A 45 -2.83 23.46 -16.90
CA THR A 45 -2.80 23.26 -18.33
C THR A 45 -1.43 23.61 -18.93
N GLY A 46 -0.69 22.60 -19.30
CA GLY A 46 0.57 22.70 -20.02
C GLY A 46 1.13 21.29 -20.17
N ASP A 47 1.70 20.96 -21.31
CA ASP A 47 2.29 19.66 -21.67
C ASP A 47 3.44 19.20 -20.74
N ALA A 48 3.34 19.49 -19.44
CA ALA A 48 4.25 18.99 -18.44
C ALA A 48 4.01 17.50 -18.27
N VAL A 49 5.02 16.69 -18.54
CA VAL A 49 5.02 15.27 -18.21
C VAL A 49 4.60 15.14 -16.74
N GLN A 50 3.48 14.47 -16.50
CA GLN A 50 3.03 14.23 -15.13
C GLN A 50 4.07 13.35 -14.45
N PRO A 51 4.65 13.79 -13.32
CA PRO A 51 5.71 13.02 -12.65
C PRO A 51 5.23 11.67 -12.18
N VAL A 52 3.94 11.58 -11.80
CA VAL A 52 3.30 10.32 -11.43
C VAL A 52 1.96 10.20 -12.14
N VAL A 53 1.75 9.09 -12.82
CA VAL A 53 0.48 8.73 -13.48
C VAL A 53 -0.04 7.47 -12.82
N THR A 54 -1.30 7.46 -12.40
CA THR A 54 -1.95 6.28 -11.82
C THR A 54 -2.89 5.64 -12.82
N ALA A 55 -2.94 4.32 -12.81
CA ALA A 55 -3.85 3.51 -13.62
C ALA A 55 -4.41 2.35 -12.80
N THR A 56 -5.64 1.95 -13.10
CA THR A 56 -6.27 0.76 -12.56
C THR A 56 -6.45 -0.24 -13.69
N TYR A 57 -6.04 -1.47 -13.44
CA TYR A 57 -6.16 -2.57 -14.38
C TYR A 57 -7.09 -3.65 -13.85
N HIS A 58 -8.06 -4.04 -14.65
CA HIS A 58 -8.90 -5.20 -14.39
C HIS A 58 -8.37 -6.41 -15.13
N CYS A 59 -7.99 -7.44 -14.37
CA CYS A 59 -7.38 -8.64 -14.87
C CYS A 59 -8.36 -9.81 -14.90
N GLU A 60 -7.91 -10.92 -15.49
CA GLU A 60 -8.68 -12.17 -15.46
C GLU A 60 -9.03 -12.60 -14.02
N ARG A 61 -10.11 -13.36 -13.86
CA ARG A 61 -10.61 -13.85 -12.56
C ARG A 61 -11.00 -12.75 -11.56
N GLY A 62 -11.25 -11.52 -12.05
CA GLY A 62 -11.67 -10.40 -11.22
C GLY A 62 -10.57 -9.81 -10.35
N ALA A 63 -9.31 -10.05 -10.67
CA ALA A 63 -8.20 -9.40 -10.00
C ALA A 63 -8.08 -7.93 -10.45
N GLU A 64 -7.72 -7.05 -9.52
CA GLU A 64 -7.50 -5.64 -9.78
C GLU A 64 -6.08 -5.26 -9.37
N VAL A 65 -5.41 -4.50 -10.22
CA VAL A 65 -4.05 -4.01 -10.00
C VAL A 65 -4.04 -2.50 -10.11
N HIS A 66 -3.64 -1.82 -9.04
CA HIS A 66 -3.38 -0.39 -9.06
C HIS A 66 -1.92 -0.13 -9.33
N ALA A 67 -1.64 0.69 -10.34
CA ALA A 67 -0.30 1.06 -10.76
C ALA A 67 -0.08 2.57 -10.61
N ALA A 68 1.10 2.95 -10.13
CA ALA A 68 1.58 4.31 -10.15
C ALA A 68 2.90 4.36 -10.94
N TYR A 69 2.88 4.99 -12.11
CA TYR A 69 4.04 5.18 -12.97
C TYR A 69 4.77 6.44 -12.56
N ILE A 70 6.04 6.33 -12.18
CA ILE A 70 6.92 7.41 -11.73
C ILE A 70 7.86 7.74 -12.89
N ASN A 71 7.50 8.79 -13.63
CA ASN A 71 8.11 9.12 -14.92
C ASN A 71 9.31 10.06 -14.82
N ASP A 72 9.53 10.68 -13.65
CA ASP A 72 10.60 11.65 -13.40
C ASP A 72 11.89 11.02 -12.84
N THR A 73 11.97 9.69 -12.84
CA THR A 73 13.17 8.94 -12.42
C THR A 73 13.87 8.30 -13.61
N ASP A 74 15.19 8.08 -13.49
CA ASP A 74 15.99 7.33 -14.45
C ASP A 74 16.72 6.17 -13.75
N PRO A 75 16.35 4.90 -14.03
CA PRO A 75 15.24 4.50 -14.91
C PRO A 75 13.86 4.87 -14.35
N GLN A 76 12.87 5.02 -15.23
CA GLN A 76 11.46 5.18 -14.83
C GLN A 76 11.03 3.98 -13.97
N ARG A 77 10.07 4.20 -13.08
CA ARG A 77 9.59 3.18 -12.16
C ARG A 77 8.08 3.01 -12.23
N VAL A 78 7.63 1.87 -11.79
CA VAL A 78 6.22 1.63 -11.47
C VAL A 78 6.11 1.07 -10.05
N ALA A 79 5.13 1.54 -9.31
CA ALA A 79 4.74 0.96 -8.03
C ALA A 79 3.39 0.26 -8.24
N LEU A 80 3.33 -1.04 -8.01
CA LEU A 80 2.09 -1.83 -8.06
C LEU A 80 1.61 -2.17 -6.66
N PHE A 81 0.32 -2.01 -6.41
CA PHE A 81 -0.30 -2.50 -5.20
C PHE A 81 -0.84 -3.90 -5.46
N LEU A 82 -0.19 -4.91 -4.90
CA LEU A 82 -0.46 -6.31 -5.11
C LEU A 82 -0.72 -7.00 -3.77
N GLN A 83 -1.89 -7.61 -3.60
CA GLN A 83 -2.22 -8.43 -2.42
C GLN A 83 -1.88 -7.75 -1.06
N GLY A 84 -2.18 -6.45 -0.94
CA GLY A 84 -1.94 -5.70 0.29
C GLY A 84 -0.50 -5.19 0.49
N ARG A 85 0.38 -5.33 -0.47
CA ARG A 85 1.76 -4.82 -0.46
C ARG A 85 2.07 -3.97 -1.68
N LEU A 86 2.95 -3.01 -1.50
CA LEU A 86 3.47 -2.20 -2.59
C LEU A 86 4.76 -2.83 -3.12
N VAL A 87 4.82 -3.07 -4.43
CA VAL A 87 6.00 -3.57 -5.13
C VAL A 87 6.49 -2.49 -6.09
N VAL A 88 7.74 -2.08 -5.96
CA VAL A 88 8.36 -1.07 -6.82
C VAL A 88 9.27 -1.76 -7.81
N MET A 89 9.07 -1.47 -9.09
CA MET A 89 9.84 -2.06 -10.19
C MET A 89 10.49 -0.96 -11.02
N SER A 90 11.64 -1.26 -11.59
CA SER A 90 12.35 -0.36 -12.50
C SER A 90 12.10 -0.73 -13.94
N HIS A 91 11.99 0.29 -14.81
CA HIS A 91 11.89 0.07 -16.25
C HIS A 91 13.13 -0.66 -16.76
N VAL A 92 12.91 -1.72 -17.52
CA VAL A 92 13.95 -2.53 -18.15
C VAL A 92 13.73 -2.58 -19.66
N ARG A 93 14.75 -3.02 -20.37
CA ARG A 93 14.69 -3.10 -21.84
C ARG A 93 13.56 -3.99 -22.32
N SER A 94 12.77 -3.51 -23.26
CA SER A 94 11.72 -4.28 -23.93
C SER A 94 11.78 -4.06 -25.43
N ALA A 95 11.45 -5.10 -26.19
CA ALA A 95 11.34 -4.98 -27.64
C ALA A 95 10.06 -4.24 -28.05
N ASP A 96 9.04 -4.25 -27.21
CA ASP A 96 7.74 -3.66 -27.48
C ASP A 96 7.03 -3.36 -26.14
N GLY A 97 6.26 -2.25 -26.07
CA GLY A 97 5.64 -1.80 -24.84
C GLY A 97 6.63 -1.36 -23.77
N ALA A 98 6.17 -1.27 -22.54
CA ALA A 98 7.01 -0.95 -21.39
C ALA A 98 7.09 -2.16 -20.43
N LYS A 99 8.30 -2.53 -20.04
CA LYS A 99 8.56 -3.65 -19.14
C LYS A 99 9.25 -3.15 -17.89
N TYR A 100 8.78 -3.58 -16.74
CA TYR A 100 9.33 -3.24 -15.44
C TYR A 100 9.66 -4.51 -14.67
N ALA A 101 10.80 -4.54 -13.99
CA ALA A 101 11.25 -5.67 -13.18
C ALA A 101 11.61 -5.20 -11.76
N GLU A 102 11.31 -6.04 -10.76
CA GLU A 102 11.53 -5.74 -9.34
C GLU A 102 13.03 -5.59 -9.04
N ASP A 103 13.83 -6.60 -9.38
CA ASP A 103 15.26 -6.65 -9.08
C ASP A 103 16.17 -6.43 -10.30
N GLY A 104 15.61 -6.19 -11.46
CA GLY A 104 16.35 -5.95 -12.70
C GLY A 104 16.01 -6.90 -13.82
N GLU A 105 16.63 -6.68 -14.99
CA GLU A 105 16.39 -7.50 -16.16
C GLU A 105 16.98 -8.90 -15.98
N GLY A 106 16.12 -9.91 -15.99
CA GLY A 106 16.52 -11.34 -15.92
C GLY A 106 16.73 -11.86 -14.50
N GLU A 107 16.59 -11.03 -13.48
CA GLU A 107 16.62 -11.46 -12.08
C GLU A 107 15.26 -12.04 -11.65
N ALA A 108 15.28 -12.85 -10.57
CA ALA A 108 14.07 -13.39 -9.99
C ALA A 108 13.21 -12.25 -9.39
N GLY A 109 11.89 -12.34 -9.50
CA GLY A 109 11.00 -11.32 -8.99
C GLY A 109 9.80 -11.05 -9.89
N TYR A 110 9.03 -10.03 -9.56
CA TYR A 110 7.89 -9.63 -10.37
C TYR A 110 8.34 -8.90 -11.64
N VAL A 111 7.62 -9.18 -12.72
CA VAL A 111 7.76 -8.49 -14.02
C VAL A 111 6.40 -8.00 -14.46
N TRP A 112 6.25 -6.70 -14.62
CA TRP A 112 5.08 -6.04 -15.15
C TRP A 112 5.35 -5.58 -16.58
N TRP A 113 4.53 -6.01 -17.51
CA TRP A 113 4.64 -5.62 -18.92
C TRP A 113 3.34 -4.98 -19.39
N THR A 114 3.45 -3.80 -20.00
CA THR A 114 2.31 -3.06 -20.54
C THR A 114 2.47 -2.81 -22.04
N LYS A 115 1.36 -2.87 -22.76
CA LYS A 115 1.29 -2.54 -24.19
C LYS A 115 -0.07 -1.93 -24.51
N GLY A 116 -0.08 -0.65 -24.90
CA GLY A 116 -1.34 0.11 -25.03
C GLY A 116 -2.09 0.09 -23.70
N HIS A 117 -3.37 -0.24 -23.71
CA HIS A 117 -4.19 -0.39 -22.51
C HIS A 117 -4.11 -1.79 -21.86
N GLY A 118 -3.34 -2.69 -22.44
CA GLY A 118 -3.19 -4.06 -21.93
C GLY A 118 -1.97 -4.21 -21.03
N ALA A 119 -2.08 -5.12 -20.05
CA ALA A 119 -0.97 -5.45 -19.17
C ALA A 119 -0.96 -6.92 -18.74
N MET A 120 0.19 -7.37 -18.24
CA MET A 120 0.36 -8.69 -17.64
C MET A 120 1.39 -8.64 -16.53
N LEU A 121 1.23 -9.53 -15.54
CA LEU A 121 2.17 -9.71 -14.44
C LEU A 121 2.68 -11.14 -14.43
N ASP A 122 3.99 -11.27 -14.43
CA ASP A 122 4.70 -12.54 -14.30
C ASP A 122 5.55 -12.54 -13.02
N TRP A 123 5.84 -13.73 -12.52
CA TRP A 123 6.90 -14.00 -11.57
C TRP A 123 8.03 -14.74 -12.30
N ILE A 124 9.24 -14.23 -12.19
CA ILE A 124 10.44 -14.91 -12.67
C ILE A 124 11.06 -15.65 -11.49
N ALA A 125 11.22 -16.96 -11.63
CA ALA A 125 11.88 -17.79 -10.64
C ALA A 125 13.41 -17.69 -10.76
N GLU A 126 14.14 -18.18 -9.75
CA GLU A 126 15.62 -18.16 -9.73
C GLU A 126 16.27 -18.89 -10.90
N ASP A 127 15.58 -19.87 -11.47
CA ASP A 127 16.01 -20.61 -12.68
C ASP A 127 15.68 -19.89 -13.99
N GLY A 128 15.06 -18.71 -13.91
CA GLY A 128 14.64 -17.89 -15.04
C GLY A 128 13.31 -18.29 -15.66
N GLU A 129 12.58 -19.27 -15.10
CA GLU A 129 11.27 -19.68 -15.60
C GLU A 129 10.22 -18.61 -15.25
N ALA A 130 9.46 -18.17 -16.26
CA ALA A 130 8.39 -17.20 -16.09
C ALA A 130 7.06 -17.89 -15.74
N GLN A 131 6.48 -17.53 -14.61
CA GLN A 131 5.19 -18.01 -14.15
C GLN A 131 4.15 -16.88 -14.27
N PRO A 132 3.11 -17.04 -15.10
CA PRO A 132 2.08 -16.02 -15.25
C PRO A 132 1.23 -15.92 -13.99
N LEU A 133 1.13 -14.72 -13.42
CA LEU A 133 0.28 -14.42 -12.27
C LEU A 133 -1.03 -13.78 -12.69
N PHE A 134 -0.99 -12.72 -13.49
CA PHE A 134 -2.16 -12.05 -14.06
C PHE A 134 -2.01 -11.90 -15.57
N ARG A 135 -3.05 -12.27 -16.30
CA ARG A 135 -3.15 -12.14 -17.75
C ARG A 135 -4.35 -11.28 -18.11
N ALA A 136 -4.37 -10.81 -19.35
CA ALA A 136 -5.48 -10.05 -19.92
C ALA A 136 -5.94 -8.89 -19.02
N CYS A 137 -5.00 -8.21 -18.37
CA CYS A 137 -5.31 -6.99 -17.64
C CYS A 137 -5.63 -5.87 -18.62
N GLN A 138 -6.70 -5.14 -18.39
CA GLN A 138 -7.12 -3.99 -19.17
C GLN A 138 -7.20 -2.77 -18.27
N GLU A 139 -6.63 -1.68 -18.72
CA GLU A 139 -6.72 -0.37 -18.10
C GLU A 139 -8.12 0.21 -18.30
N ASP A 140 -8.66 0.86 -17.24
CA ASP A 140 -9.94 1.58 -17.26
C ASP A 140 -9.93 2.77 -18.21
#